data_60850ecfdc4c28e4d67768dd454ddee4
#
_entry.id   60850ecfdc4c28e4d67768dd454ddee4
#
_cell.length_a   1.000
_cell.length_b   1.000
_cell.length_c   1.000
_cell.angle_alpha   90.00
_cell.angle_beta   90.00
_cell.angle_gamma   90.00
#
_symmetry.space_group_name_H-M   'P 1'
#
loop_
_entity.id
_entity.type
_entity.pdbx_description
1 polymer ?
#
loop_
_entity_poly.entity_id
_entity_poly.type
_entity_poly.pdbx_seq_one_letter_code
_entity_poly.pdbx_strand_id
1 'polypeptide(L)'
;MNKKQWMPLLGMTIAAFIFNTSEFMPIGLLTDIAQTFSITQTQAGTMITIYSWAVMLLSLPLMILASKYNYKKILLTTLFLFGLGQVISSISMNFLILIVGRLVVACAHAIFWSIASVIAVRLVNEEKREFAMSMIVTGTSVAMIAGLPLGRMIGLLIGWRITFLIVGIISIDRKSTRLNSSH
;
A
#
# COMPACT_ATOMS: atom_id res chain seq x y z
N MET A 1 4.10 0.02 27.27
CA MET A 1 3.53 0.95 26.26
C MET A 1 2.13 1.37 26.66
N ASN A 2 1.85 2.67 26.62
CA ASN A 2 0.52 3.21 26.92
C ASN A 2 -0.38 3.03 25.67
N LYS A 3 -1.75 3.01 25.84
CA LYS A 3 -2.72 2.94 24.73
C LYS A 3 -2.48 3.99 23.64
N LYS A 4 -1.99 5.17 24.03
CA LYS A 4 -1.62 6.27 23.10
C LYS A 4 -0.46 5.92 22.15
N GLN A 5 0.41 4.99 22.50
CA GLN A 5 1.52 4.53 21.66
C GLN A 5 1.15 3.27 20.86
N TRP A 6 0.36 2.36 21.46
CA TRP A 6 -0.04 1.10 20.85
C TRP A 6 -0.93 1.28 19.62
N MET A 7 -1.97 2.09 19.72
CA MET A 7 -2.94 2.24 18.61
C MET A 7 -2.31 2.82 17.34
N PRO A 8 -1.51 3.91 17.39
CA PRO A 8 -0.84 4.41 16.18
C PRO A 8 0.16 3.40 15.61
N LEU A 9 0.93 2.71 16.45
CA LEU A 9 1.90 1.72 16.00
C LEU A 9 1.22 0.54 15.30
N LEU A 10 0.15 -0.02 15.91
CA LEU A 10 -0.65 -1.07 15.28
C LEU A 10 -1.21 -0.61 13.92
N GLY A 11 -1.59 0.68 13.83
CA GLY A 11 -2.02 1.25 12.58
C GLY A 11 -0.96 1.33 11.49
N MET A 12 0.26 1.64 11.88
CA MET A 12 1.38 1.60 10.95
C MET A 12 1.69 0.17 10.50
N THR A 13 1.65 -0.79 11.41
CA THR A 13 1.81 -2.23 11.11
C THR A 13 0.77 -2.71 10.10
N ILE A 14 -0.50 -2.34 10.31
CA ILE A 14 -1.57 -2.73 9.38
C ILE A 14 -1.45 -1.95 8.06
N ALA A 15 -1.02 -0.70 8.07
CA ALA A 15 -0.73 0.02 6.83
C ALA A 15 0.39 -0.69 6.06
N ALA A 16 1.48 -1.08 6.71
CA ALA A 16 2.55 -1.86 6.10
C ALA A 16 2.03 -3.18 5.50
N PHE A 17 1.17 -3.90 6.21
CA PHE A 17 0.50 -5.10 5.69
C PHE A 17 -0.32 -4.81 4.42
N ILE A 18 -1.15 -3.76 4.42
CA ILE A 18 -2.01 -3.40 3.28
C ILE A 18 -1.18 -2.98 2.07
N PHE A 19 -0.15 -2.16 2.27
CA PHE A 19 0.72 -1.72 1.19
C PHE A 19 1.45 -2.90 0.53
N ASN A 20 2.05 -3.79 1.31
CA ASN A 20 2.71 -4.97 0.77
C ASN A 20 1.72 -5.96 0.14
N THR A 21 0.57 -6.20 0.74
CA THR A 21 -0.48 -7.04 0.12
C THR A 21 -0.87 -6.50 -1.25
N SER A 22 -1.06 -5.19 -1.38
CA SER A 22 -1.35 -4.54 -2.67
C SER A 22 -0.22 -4.68 -3.70
N GLU A 23 1.03 -4.78 -3.25
CA GLU A 23 2.18 -5.00 -4.12
C GLU A 23 2.19 -6.42 -4.69
N PHE A 24 1.99 -7.43 -3.83
CA PHE A 24 2.10 -8.85 -4.22
C PHE A 24 0.81 -9.43 -4.82
N MET A 25 -0.36 -8.91 -4.45
CA MET A 25 -1.65 -9.39 -4.92
C MET A 25 -1.78 -9.47 -6.45
N PRO A 26 -1.31 -8.50 -7.26
CA PRO A 26 -1.39 -8.57 -8.71
C PRO A 26 -0.66 -9.76 -9.32
N ILE A 27 0.38 -10.27 -8.66
CA ILE A 27 1.13 -11.45 -9.10
C ILE A 27 0.19 -12.67 -9.11
N GLY A 28 -0.61 -12.82 -8.06
CA GLY A 28 -1.59 -13.90 -7.96
C GLY A 28 -2.76 -13.79 -8.93
N LEU A 29 -3.04 -12.59 -9.44
CA LEU A 29 -4.17 -12.28 -10.33
C LEU A 29 -3.75 -12.05 -11.79
N LEU A 30 -2.48 -12.32 -12.12
CA LEU A 30 -1.89 -11.98 -13.42
C LEU A 30 -2.63 -12.64 -14.58
N THR A 31 -3.04 -13.90 -14.42
CA THR A 31 -3.78 -14.65 -15.43
C THR A 31 -5.16 -14.02 -15.70
N ASP A 32 -5.87 -13.65 -14.64
CA ASP A 32 -7.22 -13.06 -14.74
C ASP A 32 -7.17 -11.67 -15.38
N ILE A 33 -6.14 -10.88 -15.05
CA ILE A 33 -5.88 -9.58 -15.66
C ILE A 33 -5.57 -9.75 -17.16
N ALA A 34 -4.68 -10.68 -17.50
CA ALA A 34 -4.32 -10.96 -18.90
C ALA A 34 -5.54 -11.36 -19.74
N GLN A 35 -6.37 -12.26 -19.22
CA GLN A 35 -7.61 -12.67 -19.87
C GLN A 35 -8.58 -11.50 -20.04
N THR A 36 -8.76 -10.67 -19.02
CA THR A 36 -9.67 -9.51 -19.07
C THR A 36 -9.33 -8.53 -20.20
N PHE A 37 -8.04 -8.31 -20.45
CA PHE A 37 -7.59 -7.38 -21.48
C PHE A 37 -7.19 -8.07 -22.80
N SER A 38 -7.40 -9.39 -22.92
CA SER A 38 -7.02 -10.19 -24.10
C SER A 38 -5.54 -10.02 -24.49
N ILE A 39 -4.66 -10.00 -23.49
CA ILE A 39 -3.20 -9.87 -23.63
C ILE A 39 -2.51 -11.12 -23.06
N THR A 40 -1.23 -11.30 -23.40
CA THR A 40 -0.44 -12.38 -22.83
C THR A 40 -0.09 -12.13 -21.35
N GLN A 41 0.18 -13.19 -20.59
CA GLN A 41 0.65 -13.05 -19.20
C GLN A 41 1.97 -12.27 -19.12
N THR A 42 2.83 -12.40 -20.10
CA THR A 42 4.08 -11.63 -20.20
C THR A 42 3.78 -10.14 -20.34
N GLN A 43 2.82 -9.76 -21.19
CA GLN A 43 2.39 -8.38 -21.34
C GLN A 43 1.73 -7.87 -20.04
N ALA A 44 0.88 -8.65 -19.40
CA ALA A 44 0.30 -8.28 -18.11
C ALA A 44 1.38 -8.11 -17.03
N GLY A 45 2.43 -8.93 -17.05
CA GLY A 45 3.58 -8.85 -16.15
C GLY A 45 4.36 -7.53 -16.24
N THR A 46 4.31 -6.82 -17.39
CA THR A 46 4.94 -5.50 -17.52
C THR A 46 4.40 -4.48 -16.52
N MET A 47 3.15 -4.64 -16.10
CA MET A 47 2.55 -3.81 -15.02
C MET A 47 3.36 -3.90 -13.71
N ILE A 48 3.83 -5.10 -13.34
CA ILE A 48 4.63 -5.33 -12.12
C ILE A 48 6.01 -4.69 -12.29
N THR A 49 6.62 -4.86 -13.46
CA THR A 49 7.92 -4.27 -13.79
C THR A 49 7.86 -2.74 -13.75
N ILE A 50 6.88 -2.14 -14.41
CA ILE A 50 6.68 -0.68 -14.43
C ILE A 50 6.45 -0.15 -13.02
N TYR A 51 5.65 -0.84 -12.21
CA TYR A 51 5.41 -0.51 -10.81
C TYR A 51 6.71 -0.49 -10.00
N SER A 52 7.51 -1.55 -10.09
CA SER A 52 8.77 -1.68 -9.36
C SER A 52 9.79 -0.60 -9.78
N TRP A 53 9.90 -0.32 -11.07
CA TRP A 53 10.73 0.78 -11.59
C TRP A 53 10.26 2.14 -11.07
N ALA A 54 8.94 2.38 -11.06
CA ALA A 54 8.38 3.61 -10.54
C ALA A 54 8.69 3.78 -9.04
N VAL A 55 8.51 2.75 -8.23
CA VAL A 55 8.87 2.78 -6.79
C VAL A 55 10.36 3.08 -6.63
N MET A 56 11.23 2.41 -7.36
CA MET A 56 12.68 2.60 -7.28
C MET A 56 13.10 4.04 -7.63
N LEU A 57 12.63 4.54 -8.77
CA LEU A 57 13.02 5.87 -9.28
C LEU A 57 12.41 7.02 -8.46
N LEU A 58 11.20 6.83 -7.95
CA LEU A 58 10.47 7.87 -7.21
C LEU A 58 10.75 7.89 -5.71
N SER A 59 11.30 6.82 -5.13
CA SER A 59 11.54 6.74 -3.68
C SER A 59 12.41 7.88 -3.17
N LEU A 60 13.53 8.17 -3.80
CA LEU A 60 14.46 9.22 -3.38
C LEU A 60 13.89 10.64 -3.55
N PRO A 61 13.39 11.04 -4.75
CA PRO A 61 12.82 12.38 -4.92
C PRO A 61 11.57 12.60 -4.07
N LEU A 62 10.70 11.60 -3.92
CA LEU A 62 9.50 11.72 -3.08
C LEU A 62 9.84 11.76 -1.59
N MET A 63 10.89 11.05 -1.14
CA MET A 63 11.39 11.15 0.22
C MET A 63 11.87 12.59 0.53
N ILE A 64 12.67 13.18 -0.37
CA ILE A 64 13.16 14.56 -0.21
C ILE A 64 12.00 15.55 -0.17
N LEU A 65 11.01 15.38 -1.05
CA LEU A 65 9.82 16.22 -1.06
C LEU A 65 9.01 16.05 0.24
N ALA A 66 8.81 14.81 0.68
CA ALA A 66 8.07 14.47 1.87
C ALA A 66 8.71 15.03 3.16
N SER A 67 10.05 15.09 3.22
CA SER A 67 10.76 15.60 4.40
C SER A 67 10.46 17.06 4.75
N LYS A 68 9.92 17.84 3.79
CA LYS A 68 9.55 19.24 3.94
C LYS A 68 8.19 19.46 4.60
N TYR A 69 7.40 18.41 4.76
CA TYR A 69 6.02 18.51 5.24
C TYR A 69 5.81 17.77 6.57
N ASN A 70 4.71 18.08 7.24
CA ASN A 70 4.32 17.40 8.47
C ASN A 70 3.96 15.93 8.18
N TYR A 71 4.51 14.99 8.96
CA TYR A 71 4.31 13.55 8.81
C TYR A 71 2.83 13.12 8.77
N LYS A 72 1.96 13.79 9.56
CA LYS A 72 0.52 13.51 9.56
C LYS A 72 -0.09 13.86 8.20
N LYS A 73 0.25 15.02 7.63
CA LYS A 73 -0.25 15.43 6.31
C LYS A 73 0.25 14.47 5.21
N ILE A 74 1.55 14.11 5.26
CA ILE A 74 2.13 13.19 4.28
C ILE A 74 1.45 11.83 4.35
N LEU A 75 1.30 11.26 5.54
CA LEU A 75 0.65 9.97 5.73
C LEU A 75 -0.79 9.98 5.18
N LEU A 76 -1.54 11.05 5.42
CA LEU A 76 -2.89 11.21 4.90
C LEU A 76 -2.93 11.33 3.37
N THR A 77 -2.02 12.11 2.79
CA THR A 77 -1.88 12.23 1.34
C THR A 77 -1.49 10.89 0.72
N THR A 78 -0.58 10.17 1.34
CA THR A 78 -0.15 8.84 0.90
C THR A 78 -1.30 7.84 0.89
N LEU A 79 -2.10 7.77 1.96
CA LEU A 79 -3.27 6.90 2.03
C LEU A 79 -4.35 7.30 1.00
N PHE A 80 -4.53 8.60 0.77
CA PHE A 80 -5.46 9.09 -0.26
C PHE A 80 -5.00 8.71 -1.67
N LEU A 81 -3.71 8.94 -2.00
CA LEU A 81 -3.13 8.56 -3.29
C LEU A 81 -3.20 7.04 -3.51
N PHE A 82 -2.91 6.27 -2.47
CA PHE A 82 -3.02 4.82 -2.53
C PHE A 82 -4.46 4.38 -2.86
N GLY A 83 -5.45 4.89 -2.13
CA GLY A 83 -6.85 4.59 -2.39
C GLY A 83 -7.30 5.04 -3.78
N LEU A 84 -6.89 6.23 -4.22
CA LEU A 84 -7.19 6.74 -5.56
C LEU A 84 -6.62 5.82 -6.65
N GLY A 85 -5.36 5.40 -6.52
CA GLY A 85 -4.73 4.49 -7.47
C GLY A 85 -5.41 3.11 -7.51
N GLN A 86 -5.89 2.60 -6.37
CA GLN A 86 -6.67 1.35 -6.32
C GLN A 86 -8.03 1.50 -7.01
N VAL A 87 -8.72 2.62 -6.82
CA VAL A 87 -9.99 2.91 -7.51
C VAL A 87 -9.75 3.00 -9.02
N ILE A 88 -8.76 3.76 -9.48
CA ILE A 88 -8.40 3.84 -10.91
C ILE A 88 -8.11 2.44 -11.47
N SER A 89 -7.36 1.62 -10.74
CA SER A 89 -7.06 0.25 -11.14
C SER A 89 -8.31 -0.61 -11.26
N SER A 90 -9.26 -0.49 -10.32
CA SER A 90 -10.49 -1.29 -10.30
C SER A 90 -11.45 -0.96 -11.45
N ILE A 91 -11.55 0.31 -11.85
CA ILE A 91 -12.43 0.78 -12.92
C ILE A 91 -11.75 0.81 -14.31
N SER A 92 -10.52 0.31 -14.42
CA SER A 92 -9.74 0.36 -15.65
C SER A 92 -10.45 -0.37 -16.80
N MET A 93 -10.74 0.36 -17.89
CA MET A 93 -11.38 -0.20 -19.10
C MET A 93 -10.35 -0.82 -20.06
N ASN A 94 -9.10 -0.42 -19.96
CA ASN A 94 -7.99 -0.95 -20.75
C ASN A 94 -6.73 -1.09 -19.91
N PHE A 95 -5.75 -1.82 -20.42
CA PHE A 95 -4.52 -2.12 -19.73
C PHE A 95 -3.67 -0.86 -19.40
N LEU A 96 -3.73 0.17 -20.26
CA LEU A 96 -3.00 1.42 -20.02
C LEU A 96 -3.54 2.18 -18.79
N ILE A 97 -4.88 2.23 -18.63
CA ILE A 97 -5.51 2.85 -17.45
C ILE A 97 -5.13 2.06 -16.18
N LEU A 98 -5.07 0.73 -16.27
CA LEU A 98 -4.56 -0.09 -15.16
C LEU A 98 -3.13 0.29 -14.79
N ILE A 99 -2.22 0.43 -15.77
CA ILE A 99 -0.84 0.88 -15.53
C ILE A 99 -0.81 2.25 -14.85
N VAL A 100 -1.63 3.21 -15.31
CA VAL A 100 -1.71 4.54 -14.68
C VAL A 100 -2.15 4.43 -13.22
N GLY A 101 -3.18 3.64 -12.93
CA GLY A 101 -3.61 3.38 -11.55
C GLY A 101 -2.48 2.77 -10.70
N ARG A 102 -1.74 1.83 -11.25
CA ARG A 102 -0.59 1.21 -10.57
C ARG A 102 0.57 2.19 -10.36
N LEU A 103 0.81 3.13 -11.27
CA LEU A 103 1.80 4.19 -11.07
C LEU A 103 1.42 5.14 -9.93
N VAL A 104 0.14 5.49 -9.80
CA VAL A 104 -0.35 6.28 -8.66
C VAL A 104 -0.14 5.52 -7.34
N VAL A 105 -0.43 4.21 -7.32
CA VAL A 105 -0.14 3.35 -6.16
C VAL A 105 1.36 3.29 -5.87
N ALA A 106 2.21 3.21 -6.90
CA ALA A 106 3.67 3.19 -6.75
C ALA A 106 4.21 4.47 -6.11
N CYS A 107 3.67 5.64 -6.48
CA CYS A 107 4.01 6.91 -5.83
C CYS A 107 3.66 6.89 -4.34
N ALA A 108 2.46 6.44 -4.00
CA ALA A 108 2.04 6.29 -2.61
C ALA A 108 2.93 5.30 -1.84
N HIS A 109 3.29 4.19 -2.47
CA HIS A 109 4.17 3.16 -1.90
C HIS A 109 5.58 3.72 -1.60
N ALA A 110 6.17 4.43 -2.57
CA ALA A 110 7.47 5.07 -2.40
C ALA A 110 7.48 6.08 -1.25
N ILE A 111 6.43 6.91 -1.12
CA ILE A 111 6.29 7.85 -0.01
C ILE A 111 6.11 7.10 1.31
N PHE A 112 5.24 6.08 1.36
CA PHE A 112 4.96 5.32 2.58
C PHE A 112 6.24 4.73 3.19
N TRP A 113 7.03 4.03 2.40
CA TRP A 113 8.26 3.40 2.90
C TRP A 113 9.33 4.41 3.30
N SER A 114 9.36 5.58 2.66
CA SER A 114 10.28 6.65 3.05
C SER A 114 9.98 7.23 4.44
N ILE A 115 8.73 7.15 4.92
CA ILE A 115 8.31 7.75 6.19
C ILE A 115 7.92 6.73 7.27
N ALA A 116 7.62 5.48 6.90
CA ALA A 116 7.06 4.48 7.81
C ALA A 116 7.97 4.21 9.02
N SER A 117 9.26 3.98 8.80
CA SER A 117 10.25 3.74 9.84
C SER A 117 10.40 4.97 10.76
N VAL A 118 10.48 6.16 10.17
CA VAL A 118 10.62 7.42 10.92
C VAL A 118 9.41 7.67 11.81
N ILE A 119 8.20 7.45 11.30
CA ILE A 119 6.97 7.59 12.08
C ILE A 119 6.91 6.55 13.19
N ALA A 120 7.19 5.27 12.88
CA ALA A 120 7.13 4.19 13.87
C ALA A 120 8.04 4.46 15.07
N VAL A 121 9.27 4.91 14.83
CA VAL A 121 10.25 5.23 15.88
C VAL A 121 9.83 6.45 16.70
N ARG A 122 9.16 7.44 16.10
CA ARG A 122 8.68 8.64 16.80
C ARG A 122 7.43 8.41 17.65
N LEU A 123 6.69 7.33 17.41
CA LEU A 123 5.48 7.00 18.16
C LEU A 123 5.77 6.39 19.55
N VAL A 124 7.01 5.99 19.80
CA VAL A 124 7.41 5.26 21.02
C VAL A 124 8.62 5.93 21.69
N ASN A 125 8.84 5.59 22.96
CA ASN A 125 10.05 6.00 23.69
C ASN A 125 11.29 5.28 23.12
N GLU A 126 12.49 5.81 23.39
CA GLU A 126 13.77 5.28 22.88
C GLU A 126 13.96 3.79 23.12
N GLU A 127 13.65 3.31 24.30
CA GLU A 127 13.74 1.89 24.69
C GLU A 127 12.83 0.95 23.87
N LYS A 128 11.85 1.51 23.16
CA LYS A 128 10.86 0.75 22.38
C LYS A 128 11.01 0.90 20.86
N ARG A 129 12.07 1.59 20.39
CA ARG A 129 12.29 1.85 18.94
C ARG A 129 12.49 0.55 18.16
N GLU A 130 13.27 -0.38 18.68
CA GLU A 130 13.49 -1.68 18.06
C GLU A 130 12.19 -2.49 17.95
N PHE A 131 11.38 -2.46 19.02
CA PHE A 131 10.06 -3.09 19.00
C PHE A 131 9.14 -2.45 17.95
N ALA A 132 9.13 -1.11 17.82
CA ALA A 132 8.33 -0.43 16.82
C ALA A 132 8.75 -0.81 15.39
N MET A 133 10.04 -0.93 15.14
CA MET A 133 10.57 -1.39 13.85
C MET A 133 10.20 -2.85 13.57
N SER A 134 10.31 -3.73 14.58
CA SER A 134 9.92 -5.15 14.42
C SER A 134 8.43 -5.31 14.10
N MET A 135 7.57 -4.46 14.63
CA MET A 135 6.13 -4.45 14.31
C MET A 135 5.87 -4.13 12.83
N ILE A 136 6.60 -3.15 12.25
CA ILE A 136 6.50 -2.84 10.81
C ILE A 136 6.97 -4.04 9.97
N VAL A 137 8.13 -4.61 10.32
CA VAL A 137 8.68 -5.79 9.64
C VAL A 137 7.73 -6.98 9.76
N THR A 138 7.10 -7.19 10.91
CA THR A 138 6.07 -8.25 11.09
C THR A 138 4.90 -8.03 10.14
N GLY A 139 4.37 -6.79 10.04
CA GLY A 139 3.30 -6.47 9.09
C GLY A 139 3.67 -6.80 7.64
N THR A 140 4.90 -6.47 7.25
CA THR A 140 5.46 -6.81 5.93
C THR A 140 5.57 -8.32 5.72
N SER A 141 6.14 -9.04 6.68
CA SER A 141 6.35 -10.49 6.59
C SER A 141 5.02 -11.25 6.50
N VAL A 142 4.03 -10.85 7.30
CA VAL A 142 2.68 -11.43 7.22
C VAL A 142 2.04 -11.14 5.86
N ALA A 143 2.24 -9.94 5.29
CA ALA A 143 1.73 -9.63 3.96
C ALA A 143 2.40 -10.48 2.86
N MET A 144 3.69 -10.74 2.96
CA MET A 144 4.40 -11.60 2.00
C MET A 144 3.89 -13.05 2.05
N ILE A 145 3.61 -13.57 3.24
CA ILE A 145 3.13 -14.95 3.43
C ILE A 145 1.65 -15.09 3.07
N ALA A 146 0.83 -14.16 3.53
CA ALA A 146 -0.63 -14.25 3.43
C ALA A 146 -1.22 -13.38 2.30
N GLY A 147 -0.56 -12.29 1.92
CA GLY A 147 -1.10 -11.30 0.98
C GLY A 147 -1.34 -11.85 -0.42
N LEU A 148 -0.40 -12.63 -0.95
CA LEU A 148 -0.52 -13.26 -2.27
C LEU A 148 -1.62 -14.34 -2.28
N PRO A 149 -1.64 -15.33 -1.38
CA PRO A 149 -2.71 -16.33 -1.32
C PRO A 149 -4.09 -15.71 -1.08
N LEU A 150 -4.20 -14.77 -0.14
CA LEU A 150 -5.46 -14.08 0.17
C LEU A 150 -5.94 -13.26 -1.03
N GLY A 151 -5.05 -12.49 -1.66
CA GLY A 151 -5.37 -11.70 -2.84
C GLY A 151 -5.88 -12.58 -3.98
N ARG A 152 -5.23 -13.73 -4.22
CA ARG A 152 -5.67 -14.69 -5.23
C ARG A 152 -7.01 -15.33 -4.86
N MET A 153 -7.19 -15.78 -3.63
CA MET A 153 -8.45 -16.39 -3.18
C MET A 153 -9.62 -15.42 -3.31
N ILE A 154 -9.46 -14.19 -2.84
CA ILE A 154 -10.48 -13.14 -2.97
C ILE A 154 -10.74 -12.83 -4.45
N GLY A 155 -9.67 -12.68 -5.24
CA GLY A 155 -9.80 -12.39 -6.67
C GLY A 155 -10.50 -13.48 -7.47
N LEU A 156 -10.33 -14.74 -7.11
CA LEU A 156 -11.07 -15.86 -7.73
C LEU A 156 -12.55 -15.86 -7.35
N LEU A 157 -12.89 -15.41 -6.13
CA LEU A 157 -14.29 -15.40 -5.64
C LEU A 157 -15.08 -14.21 -6.18
N ILE A 158 -14.50 -13.01 -6.20
CA ILE A 158 -15.21 -11.76 -6.49
C ILE A 158 -14.61 -10.95 -7.66
N GLY A 159 -13.57 -11.47 -8.29
CA GLY A 159 -12.85 -10.82 -9.38
C GLY A 159 -11.77 -9.83 -8.91
N TRP A 160 -10.74 -9.67 -9.75
CA TRP A 160 -9.58 -8.84 -9.43
C TRP A 160 -9.91 -7.34 -9.26
N ARG A 161 -10.90 -6.82 -10.03
CA ARG A 161 -11.33 -5.42 -9.94
C ARG A 161 -11.90 -5.08 -8.56
N ILE A 162 -12.79 -5.92 -8.05
CA ILE A 162 -13.40 -5.74 -6.73
C ILE A 162 -12.35 -5.92 -5.64
N THR A 163 -11.39 -6.82 -5.83
CA THR A 163 -10.29 -7.01 -4.89
C THR A 163 -9.45 -5.74 -4.75
N PHE A 164 -9.08 -5.07 -5.85
CA PHE A 164 -8.40 -3.78 -5.80
C PHE A 164 -9.26 -2.71 -5.11
N LEU A 165 -10.56 -2.66 -5.42
CA LEU A 165 -11.47 -1.70 -4.81
C LEU A 165 -11.56 -1.88 -3.29
N ILE A 166 -11.69 -3.11 -2.79
CA ILE A 166 -11.73 -3.42 -1.35
C ILE A 166 -10.45 -2.93 -0.66
N VAL A 167 -9.29 -3.23 -1.22
CA VAL A 167 -8.00 -2.77 -0.67
C VAL A 167 -7.94 -1.25 -0.63
N GLY A 168 -8.43 -0.57 -1.66
CA GLY A 168 -8.55 0.88 -1.71
C GLY A 168 -9.46 1.45 -0.62
N ILE A 169 -10.65 0.90 -0.46
CA ILE A 169 -11.64 1.33 0.55
C ILE A 169 -11.09 1.14 1.97
N ILE A 170 -10.52 -0.03 2.27
CA ILE A 170 -9.93 -0.31 3.60
C ILE A 170 -8.82 0.68 3.94
N SER A 171 -8.03 1.13 2.95
CA SER A 171 -6.96 2.10 3.17
C SER A 171 -7.50 3.49 3.51
N ILE A 172 -8.63 3.89 2.92
CA ILE A 172 -9.26 5.21 3.13
C ILE A 172 -10.06 5.23 4.43
N ASP A 173 -10.80 4.18 4.75
CA ASP A 173 -11.66 4.10 5.93
C ASP A 173 -10.86 4.27 7.23
N ARG A 174 -9.66 3.72 7.29
CA ARG A 174 -8.74 3.93 8.42
C ARG A 174 -8.28 5.38 8.61
N LYS A 175 -8.41 6.23 7.59
CA LYS A 175 -8.21 7.68 7.68
C LYS A 175 -9.25 8.33 8.61
N SER A 176 -10.51 7.93 8.49
CA SER A 176 -11.63 8.52 9.23
C SER A 176 -11.57 8.21 10.73
N THR A 177 -11.28 6.96 11.10
CA THR A 177 -11.37 6.47 12.49
C THR A 177 -10.26 7.02 13.40
N ARG A 178 -9.11 7.46 12.87
CA ARG A 178 -7.95 7.89 13.65
C ARG A 178 -7.74 9.39 13.75
N LEU A 179 -8.35 10.17 12.87
CA LEU A 179 -8.30 11.64 12.94
C LEU A 179 -9.23 12.19 14.02
N ASN A 180 -10.27 11.43 14.37
CA ASN A 180 -11.26 11.83 15.39
C ASN A 180 -10.82 11.52 16.83
N SER A 181 -9.76 10.76 17.05
CA SER A 181 -9.27 10.38 18.39
C SER A 181 -8.10 11.22 18.90
N SER A 182 -7.78 12.33 18.21
CA SER A 182 -6.67 13.23 18.57
C SER A 182 -7.13 14.67 18.91
N HIS A 183 -8.36 14.80 19.49
CA HIS A 183 -8.79 15.97 20.23
C HIS A 183 -8.81 15.69 21.72
#